data_d151c9bfcadf25ff2ccb949807a7ed59
#
_entry.id   d151c9bfcadf25ff2ccb949807a7ed59
#
_cell.length_a   1.000
_cell.length_b   1.000
_cell.length_c   1.000
_cell.angle_alpha   90.00
_cell.angle_beta   90.00
_cell.angle_gamma   90.00
#
_symmetry.space_group_name_H-M   'P 1'
#
loop_
_entity.id
_entity.type
_entity.pdbx_description
1 polymer ?
#
loop_
_entity_poly.entity_id
_entity_poly.type
_entity_poly.pdbx_seq_one_letter_code
_entity_poly.pdbx_strand_id
1 'polypeptide(L)'
;MAEKILMKGNEAIAISAIRNGVDGYFGYPITPQSEVMETLMKERPWLTTGMVVLQAESETSSINMVYGGASCGKKVMTSSSSPGISLMCEGLSYLAGAELPCVIVNCQRGGPGLGTIQPSQSDYYQCVKGGGHGDYNAIVLAPASGQDMYDFVDWGFDLPFKYRTPVIILADGIVGQMMEKVELRPEKPRMTKEEILQTAPWATTGKTADRPYNIITSLALESDVQERFNKKLASKYEVIRENEVKYEEYQAEDAEYLFVAFGCSSRICEAVVDQLREEGVKAGLLRPVTLFPFPTKRIKELSSQVKSMMSIELNLGQMVDDVRLAVNGACPVGFYGRQGGNIYTPDEIVEEFKKFNNLK
;
A
#
# COMPACT_ATOMS: atom_id res chain seq x y z
N MET A 1 -20.24 -9.15 20.65
CA MET A 1 -19.28 -9.77 19.71
C MET A 1 -19.18 -8.85 18.50
N ALA A 2 -18.00 -8.59 17.99
CA ALA A 2 -17.84 -7.78 16.78
C ALA A 2 -18.53 -8.49 15.60
N GLU A 3 -19.15 -7.71 14.75
CA GLU A 3 -19.84 -8.20 13.54
C GLU A 3 -18.80 -8.72 12.55
N LYS A 4 -18.97 -9.95 12.05
CA LYS A 4 -18.11 -10.55 11.04
C LYS A 4 -18.92 -10.87 9.80
N ILE A 5 -18.45 -10.39 8.64
CA ILE A 5 -19.13 -10.57 7.35
C ILE A 5 -18.17 -11.24 6.39
N LEU A 6 -18.67 -12.20 5.61
CA LEU A 6 -17.94 -12.82 4.51
C LEU A 6 -17.99 -11.88 3.30
N MET A 7 -16.81 -11.42 2.86
CA MET A 7 -16.70 -10.49 1.73
C MET A 7 -15.35 -10.62 1.02
N LYS A 8 -15.28 -10.10 -0.22
CA LYS A 8 -14.02 -9.98 -0.95
C LYS A 8 -13.15 -8.86 -0.37
N GLY A 9 -11.83 -8.94 -0.57
CA GLY A 9 -10.91 -7.87 -0.18
C GLY A 9 -11.28 -6.50 -0.78
N ASN A 10 -11.69 -6.46 -2.05
CA ASN A 10 -12.15 -5.21 -2.69
C ASN A 10 -13.44 -4.66 -2.04
N GLU A 11 -14.37 -5.54 -1.67
CA GLU A 11 -15.58 -5.13 -0.93
C GLU A 11 -15.20 -4.59 0.47
N ALA A 12 -14.23 -5.21 1.12
CA ALA A 12 -13.73 -4.79 2.43
C ALA A 12 -13.17 -3.35 2.40
N ILE A 13 -12.43 -2.97 1.36
CA ILE A 13 -11.99 -1.58 1.12
C ILE A 13 -13.19 -0.62 1.08
N ALA A 14 -14.23 -0.94 0.30
CA ALA A 14 -15.41 -0.09 0.14
C ALA A 14 -16.19 0.07 1.45
N ILE A 15 -16.46 -1.04 2.14
CA ILE A 15 -17.18 -1.04 3.43
C ILE A 15 -16.37 -0.28 4.49
N SER A 16 -15.04 -0.49 4.53
CA SER A 16 -14.17 0.25 5.45
C SER A 16 -14.19 1.75 5.17
N ALA A 17 -14.17 2.17 3.91
CA ALA A 17 -14.25 3.58 3.54
C ALA A 17 -15.54 4.24 4.06
N ILE A 18 -16.69 3.58 3.90
CA ILE A 18 -17.98 4.08 4.42
C ILE A 18 -17.92 4.20 5.94
N ARG A 19 -17.44 3.17 6.64
CA ARG A 19 -17.45 3.09 8.11
C ARG A 19 -16.41 4.00 8.76
N ASN A 20 -15.34 4.39 8.05
CA ASN A 20 -14.30 5.28 8.56
C ASN A 20 -14.50 6.76 8.21
N GLY A 21 -15.72 7.12 7.77
CA GLY A 21 -16.08 8.52 7.54
C GLY A 21 -15.32 9.16 6.39
N VAL A 22 -15.05 8.40 5.33
CA VAL A 22 -14.47 8.94 4.10
C VAL A 22 -15.43 9.92 3.45
N ASP A 23 -14.93 11.08 3.03
CA ASP A 23 -15.74 12.14 2.43
C ASP A 23 -16.01 11.91 0.95
N GLY A 24 -15.07 11.29 0.23
CA GLY A 24 -15.23 11.10 -1.20
C GLY A 24 -14.38 9.97 -1.77
N TYR A 25 -14.97 9.23 -2.69
CA TYR A 25 -14.32 8.28 -3.58
C TYR A 25 -14.49 8.74 -5.02
N PHE A 26 -13.37 8.85 -5.73
CA PHE A 26 -13.31 9.23 -7.14
C PHE A 26 -12.56 8.17 -7.91
N GLY A 27 -13.25 7.38 -8.73
CA GLY A 27 -12.62 6.23 -9.37
C GLY A 27 -13.02 6.07 -10.82
N TYR A 28 -12.25 5.23 -11.53
CA TYR A 28 -12.56 4.75 -12.86
C TYR A 28 -12.51 3.21 -12.85
N PRO A 29 -13.51 2.52 -13.43
CA PRO A 29 -13.60 1.06 -13.33
C PRO A 29 -12.47 0.40 -14.13
N ILE A 30 -11.72 -0.49 -13.46
CA ILE A 30 -10.66 -1.30 -14.05
C ILE A 30 -10.52 -2.62 -13.29
N THR A 31 -10.41 -3.75 -14.01
CA THR A 31 -10.17 -5.06 -13.42
C THR A 31 -8.73 -5.16 -12.90
N PRO A 32 -8.46 -5.72 -11.68
CA PRO A 32 -9.38 -6.52 -10.84
C PRO A 32 -9.97 -5.77 -9.63
N GLN A 33 -10.09 -4.44 -9.63
CA GLN A 33 -10.58 -3.67 -8.47
C GLN A 33 -12.01 -3.11 -8.62
N SER A 34 -12.74 -3.45 -9.69
CA SER A 34 -14.07 -2.88 -9.99
C SER A 34 -15.08 -3.01 -8.83
N GLU A 35 -14.98 -4.06 -8.02
CA GLU A 35 -15.87 -4.31 -6.90
C GLU A 35 -15.81 -3.21 -5.82
N VAL A 36 -14.71 -2.43 -5.74
CA VAL A 36 -14.66 -1.29 -4.81
C VAL A 36 -15.76 -0.28 -5.16
N MET A 37 -15.82 0.14 -6.43
CA MET A 37 -16.86 1.08 -6.89
C MET A 37 -18.25 0.44 -6.90
N GLU A 38 -18.36 -0.80 -7.38
CA GLU A 38 -19.63 -1.54 -7.43
C GLU A 38 -20.26 -1.65 -6.03
N THR A 39 -19.46 -1.96 -5.01
CA THR A 39 -19.91 -2.01 -3.62
C THR A 39 -20.35 -0.64 -3.12
N LEU A 40 -19.57 0.42 -3.36
CA LEU A 40 -19.93 1.78 -2.99
C LEU A 40 -21.25 2.21 -3.67
N MET A 41 -21.44 1.85 -4.94
CA MET A 41 -22.69 2.16 -5.67
C MET A 41 -23.87 1.38 -5.14
N LYS A 42 -23.68 0.12 -4.72
CA LYS A 42 -24.69 -0.73 -4.09
C LYS A 42 -25.12 -0.19 -2.72
N GLU A 43 -24.16 0.15 -1.86
CA GLU A 43 -24.38 0.63 -0.49
C GLU A 43 -24.91 2.07 -0.44
N ARG A 44 -24.77 2.85 -1.50
CA ARG A 44 -25.29 4.24 -1.63
C ARG A 44 -24.92 5.15 -0.45
N PRO A 45 -23.63 5.27 -0.08
CA PRO A 45 -23.23 6.01 1.12
C PRO A 45 -23.57 7.50 1.08
N TRP A 46 -23.88 8.07 -0.08
CA TRP A 46 -24.38 9.45 -0.19
C TRP A 46 -25.75 9.66 0.45
N LEU A 47 -26.55 8.59 0.63
CA LEU A 47 -27.84 8.63 1.33
C LEU A 47 -27.72 8.43 2.85
N THR A 48 -26.66 7.78 3.33
CA THR A 48 -26.48 7.40 4.74
C THR A 48 -25.43 8.26 5.44
N THR A 49 -24.23 8.33 4.92
CA THR A 49 -23.11 9.08 5.52
C THR A 49 -22.83 10.41 4.81
N GLY A 50 -23.41 10.64 3.63
CA GLY A 50 -23.12 11.79 2.78
C GLY A 50 -21.77 11.70 2.05
N MET A 51 -21.12 10.53 2.01
CA MET A 51 -19.91 10.28 1.22
C MET A 51 -20.22 10.47 -0.27
N VAL A 52 -19.40 11.26 -0.96
CA VAL A 52 -19.51 11.42 -2.41
C VAL A 52 -18.86 10.23 -3.11
N VAL A 53 -19.60 9.58 -4.00
CA VAL A 53 -19.07 8.52 -4.88
C VAL A 53 -19.27 8.96 -6.32
N LEU A 54 -18.19 9.09 -7.07
CA LEU A 54 -18.23 9.59 -8.43
C LEU A 54 -17.31 8.78 -9.34
N GLN A 55 -17.87 8.30 -10.44
CA GLN A 55 -17.08 7.75 -11.53
C GLN A 55 -16.52 8.88 -12.36
N ALA A 56 -15.19 8.96 -12.40
CA ALA A 56 -14.48 9.91 -13.23
C ALA A 56 -14.45 9.44 -14.70
N GLU A 57 -14.06 10.33 -15.58
CA GLU A 57 -13.91 10.02 -17.02
C GLU A 57 -12.66 9.18 -17.30
N SER A 58 -11.63 9.30 -16.45
CA SER A 58 -10.36 8.57 -16.55
C SER A 58 -9.65 8.56 -15.20
N GLU A 59 -8.58 7.76 -15.09
CA GLU A 59 -7.73 7.74 -13.90
C GLU A 59 -7.03 9.09 -13.66
N THR A 60 -6.66 9.79 -14.73
CA THR A 60 -6.10 11.14 -14.64
C THR A 60 -7.12 12.11 -14.03
N SER A 61 -8.38 12.02 -14.43
CA SER A 61 -9.47 12.80 -13.82
C SER A 61 -9.69 12.41 -12.36
N SER A 62 -9.65 11.11 -12.04
CA SER A 62 -9.80 10.60 -10.66
C SER A 62 -8.79 11.20 -9.71
N ILE A 63 -7.50 11.15 -10.07
CA ILE A 63 -6.44 11.65 -9.18
C ILE A 63 -6.50 13.17 -9.00
N ASN A 64 -6.95 13.92 -10.03
CA ASN A 64 -7.15 15.36 -9.92
C ASN A 64 -8.36 15.73 -9.04
N MET A 65 -9.43 14.90 -9.03
CA MET A 65 -10.54 15.05 -8.09
C MET A 65 -10.08 14.74 -6.65
N VAL A 66 -9.24 13.72 -6.46
CA VAL A 66 -8.59 13.45 -5.16
C VAL A 66 -7.76 14.64 -4.71
N TYR A 67 -6.95 15.24 -5.60
CA TYR A 67 -6.18 16.44 -5.30
C TYR A 67 -7.08 17.60 -4.81
N GLY A 68 -8.18 17.85 -5.53
CA GLY A 68 -9.15 18.89 -5.16
C GLY A 68 -9.81 18.63 -3.81
N GLY A 69 -10.29 17.40 -3.57
CA GLY A 69 -10.92 16.99 -2.31
C GLY A 69 -9.94 17.03 -1.12
N ALA A 70 -8.72 16.52 -1.32
CA ALA A 70 -7.67 16.55 -0.31
C ALA A 70 -7.27 17.99 0.05
N SER A 71 -7.20 18.91 -0.92
CA SER A 71 -6.88 20.32 -0.67
C SER A 71 -7.91 21.02 0.23
N CYS A 72 -9.13 20.49 0.31
CA CYS A 72 -10.17 20.96 1.22
C CYS A 72 -10.09 20.33 2.62
N GLY A 73 -9.05 19.55 2.91
CA GLY A 73 -8.90 18.84 4.19
C GLY A 73 -9.85 17.65 4.37
N LYS A 74 -10.39 17.13 3.26
CA LYS A 74 -11.33 16.01 3.25
C LYS A 74 -10.60 14.67 3.15
N LYS A 75 -11.16 13.63 3.79
CA LYS A 75 -10.74 12.25 3.59
C LYS A 75 -11.22 11.79 2.21
N VAL A 76 -10.32 11.71 1.25
CA VAL A 76 -10.64 11.30 -0.12
C VAL A 76 -9.73 10.19 -0.59
N MET A 77 -10.28 9.32 -1.45
CA MET A 77 -9.55 8.18 -1.97
C MET A 77 -9.93 7.86 -3.42
N THR A 78 -9.08 7.08 -4.04
CA THR A 78 -9.32 6.42 -5.32
C THR A 78 -8.82 4.98 -5.26
N SER A 79 -9.28 4.16 -6.19
CA SER A 79 -8.71 2.84 -6.46
C SER A 79 -8.53 2.63 -7.95
N SER A 80 -7.48 1.87 -8.31
CA SER A 80 -7.17 1.51 -9.68
C SER A 80 -6.36 0.20 -9.74
N SER A 81 -5.86 -0.12 -10.90
CA SER A 81 -4.96 -1.25 -11.16
C SER A 81 -3.82 -0.77 -12.04
N SER A 82 -2.70 -1.40 -11.95
CA SER A 82 -1.42 -1.17 -12.66
C SER A 82 -1.39 -0.12 -13.79
N PRO A 83 -2.09 -0.31 -14.95
CA PRO A 83 -2.10 0.70 -16.02
C PRO A 83 -2.73 2.03 -15.59
N GLY A 84 -3.79 1.98 -14.78
CA GLY A 84 -4.45 3.18 -14.27
C GLY A 84 -3.59 3.95 -13.27
N ILE A 85 -2.81 3.24 -12.44
CA ILE A 85 -1.82 3.88 -11.56
C ILE A 85 -0.75 4.60 -12.38
N SER A 86 -0.34 4.04 -13.52
CA SER A 86 0.59 4.72 -14.43
C SER A 86 0.05 6.06 -14.92
N LEU A 87 -1.25 6.16 -15.21
CA LEU A 87 -1.92 7.41 -15.59
C LEU A 87 -2.03 8.41 -14.41
N MET A 88 -1.99 7.92 -13.17
CA MET A 88 -2.06 8.75 -11.96
C MET A 88 -0.70 9.29 -11.50
N CYS A 89 0.43 8.83 -12.07
CA CYS A 89 1.78 9.14 -11.56
C CYS A 89 2.08 10.64 -11.46
N GLU A 90 1.65 11.46 -12.42
CA GLU A 90 1.80 12.91 -12.34
C GLU A 90 1.02 13.51 -11.17
N GLY A 91 -0.25 13.08 -11.02
CA GLY A 91 -1.10 13.52 -9.91
C GLY A 91 -0.56 13.11 -8.54
N LEU A 92 0.06 11.93 -8.43
CA LEU A 92 0.76 11.47 -7.22
C LEU A 92 1.93 12.40 -6.86
N SER A 93 2.73 12.80 -7.85
CA SER A 93 3.80 13.78 -7.67
C SER A 93 3.26 15.13 -7.19
N TYR A 94 2.15 15.59 -7.76
CA TYR A 94 1.50 16.85 -7.33
C TYR A 94 0.94 16.76 -5.91
N LEU A 95 0.31 15.65 -5.54
CA LEU A 95 -0.18 15.40 -4.17
C LEU A 95 0.97 15.44 -3.15
N ALA A 96 2.09 14.78 -3.46
CA ALA A 96 3.28 14.80 -2.62
C ALA A 96 3.91 16.21 -2.53
N GLY A 97 4.02 16.92 -3.66
CA GLY A 97 4.55 18.27 -3.74
C GLY A 97 3.68 19.31 -3.04
N ALA A 98 2.37 19.10 -2.98
CA ALA A 98 1.44 19.95 -2.23
C ALA A 98 1.20 19.47 -0.79
N GLU A 99 1.86 18.38 -0.37
CA GLU A 99 1.68 17.73 0.93
C GLU A 99 0.20 17.44 1.27
N LEU A 100 -0.51 16.81 0.33
CA LEU A 100 -1.93 16.50 0.45
C LEU A 100 -2.16 15.06 0.90
N PRO A 101 -2.96 14.84 1.95
CA PRO A 101 -3.30 13.52 2.47
C PRO A 101 -4.37 12.85 1.60
N CYS A 102 -4.12 11.62 1.16
CA CYS A 102 -5.11 10.79 0.50
C CYS A 102 -4.74 9.31 0.56
N VAL A 103 -5.69 8.44 0.23
CA VAL A 103 -5.48 7.00 0.08
C VAL A 103 -5.70 6.61 -1.38
N ILE A 104 -4.75 5.85 -1.93
CA ILE A 104 -4.83 5.26 -3.25
C ILE A 104 -4.71 3.74 -3.10
N VAL A 105 -5.67 2.99 -3.65
CA VAL A 105 -5.61 1.53 -3.65
C VAL A 105 -5.17 1.07 -5.03
N ASN A 106 -4.09 0.29 -5.09
CA ASN A 106 -3.64 -0.39 -6.30
C ASN A 106 -3.84 -1.90 -6.14
N CYS A 107 -4.79 -2.47 -6.89
CA CYS A 107 -4.90 -3.92 -7.04
C CYS A 107 -4.08 -4.34 -8.26
N GLN A 108 -2.85 -4.80 -8.02
CA GLN A 108 -1.88 -5.11 -9.07
C GLN A 108 -2.34 -6.24 -9.98
N ARG A 109 -2.08 -6.07 -11.26
CA ARG A 109 -2.26 -7.09 -12.30
C ARG A 109 -1.01 -7.23 -13.17
N GLY A 110 -0.87 -8.36 -13.88
CA GLY A 110 0.32 -8.64 -14.68
C GLY A 110 0.48 -7.70 -15.88
N GLY A 111 1.65 -7.07 -15.96
CA GLY A 111 2.14 -6.25 -17.08
C GLY A 111 3.33 -6.91 -17.76
N PRO A 112 4.08 -6.18 -18.65
CA PRO A 112 3.90 -4.77 -19.02
C PRO A 112 2.77 -4.52 -20.03
N GLY A 113 2.48 -3.24 -20.28
CA GLY A 113 1.43 -2.78 -21.17
C GLY A 113 0.03 -3.06 -20.61
N LEU A 114 -0.92 -3.41 -21.46
CA LEU A 114 -2.26 -3.81 -21.03
C LEU A 114 -2.20 -5.10 -20.21
N GLY A 115 -1.26 -5.96 -20.51
CA GLY A 115 -0.95 -7.18 -19.80
C GLY A 115 -2.12 -8.15 -19.66
N THR A 116 -2.28 -8.68 -18.45
CA THR A 116 -3.36 -9.60 -18.09
C THR A 116 -4.13 -9.06 -16.89
N ILE A 117 -5.36 -9.54 -16.69
CA ILE A 117 -6.15 -9.22 -15.50
C ILE A 117 -5.78 -10.08 -14.27
N GLN A 118 -4.85 -11.00 -14.45
CA GLN A 118 -4.41 -11.93 -13.41
C GLN A 118 -3.50 -11.24 -12.39
N PRO A 119 -3.38 -11.77 -11.17
CA PRO A 119 -2.64 -11.14 -10.07
C PRO A 119 -1.14 -11.01 -10.36
N SER A 120 -0.55 -9.97 -9.82
CA SER A 120 0.88 -9.69 -9.92
C SER A 120 1.35 -8.85 -8.72
N GLN A 121 2.68 -8.76 -8.54
CA GLN A 121 3.35 -7.87 -7.59
C GLN A 121 4.41 -7.01 -8.31
N SER A 122 4.19 -6.72 -9.60
CA SER A 122 5.16 -6.05 -10.46
C SER A 122 5.13 -4.51 -10.39
N ASP A 123 4.25 -3.92 -9.60
CA ASP A 123 4.19 -2.49 -9.38
C ASP A 123 4.97 -2.02 -8.12
N TYR A 124 5.78 -2.93 -7.54
CA TYR A 124 6.58 -2.59 -6.37
C TYR A 124 7.47 -1.37 -6.63
N TYR A 125 8.28 -1.38 -7.69
CA TYR A 125 9.13 -0.23 -8.02
C TYR A 125 8.33 1.03 -8.27
N GLN A 126 7.23 0.93 -9.02
CA GLN A 126 6.37 2.08 -9.32
C GLN A 126 5.84 2.73 -8.04
N CYS A 127 5.39 1.95 -7.06
CA CYS A 127 4.78 2.48 -5.85
C CYS A 127 5.82 2.84 -4.76
N VAL A 128 6.89 2.06 -4.65
CA VAL A 128 7.88 2.20 -3.56
C VAL A 128 9.05 3.12 -3.94
N LYS A 129 9.43 3.13 -5.22
CA LYS A 129 10.61 3.89 -5.70
C LYS A 129 10.24 5.19 -6.43
N GLY A 130 8.96 5.59 -6.45
CA GLY A 130 8.55 6.87 -7.00
C GLY A 130 7.30 6.81 -7.87
N GLY A 131 7.39 6.32 -9.11
CA GLY A 131 6.29 6.30 -10.07
C GLY A 131 6.11 7.60 -10.84
N GLY A 132 5.85 8.73 -10.14
CA GLY A 132 5.88 10.07 -10.71
C GLY A 132 7.27 10.72 -10.65
N HIS A 133 7.37 11.98 -11.04
CA HIS A 133 8.64 12.72 -11.01
C HIS A 133 8.89 13.39 -9.66
N GLY A 134 10.16 13.67 -9.37
CA GLY A 134 10.62 14.43 -8.21
C GLY A 134 11.05 13.54 -7.03
N ASP A 135 11.58 14.19 -6.00
CA ASP A 135 12.16 13.56 -4.81
C ASP A 135 11.07 13.32 -3.76
N TYR A 136 10.15 12.37 -4.01
CA TYR A 136 9.10 12.05 -3.06
C TYR A 136 8.96 10.55 -2.81
N ASN A 137 8.35 10.22 -1.67
CA ASN A 137 7.88 8.89 -1.34
C ASN A 137 6.41 8.95 -0.89
N ALA A 138 5.61 8.00 -1.31
CA ALA A 138 4.34 7.68 -0.66
C ALA A 138 4.58 6.63 0.42
N ILE A 139 3.75 6.58 1.47
CA ILE A 139 3.73 5.43 2.36
C ILE A 139 3.03 4.28 1.62
N VAL A 140 3.63 3.09 1.62
CA VAL A 140 3.10 1.94 0.89
C VAL A 140 2.82 0.79 1.85
N LEU A 141 1.56 0.38 1.90
CA LEU A 141 1.04 -0.68 2.76
C LEU A 141 0.70 -1.91 1.93
N ALA A 142 1.14 -3.09 2.33
CA ALA A 142 0.92 -4.34 1.60
C ALA A 142 -0.02 -5.29 2.37
N PRO A 143 -1.33 -5.29 2.07
CA PRO A 143 -2.27 -6.21 2.69
C PRO A 143 -2.03 -7.64 2.21
N ALA A 144 -2.25 -8.63 3.10
CA ALA A 144 -2.20 -10.06 2.78
C ALA A 144 -3.52 -10.79 3.07
N SER A 145 -4.51 -10.09 3.58
CA SER A 145 -5.82 -10.66 3.93
C SER A 145 -6.96 -9.69 3.66
N GLY A 146 -8.19 -10.20 3.61
CA GLY A 146 -9.39 -9.36 3.56
C GLY A 146 -9.51 -8.44 4.79
N GLN A 147 -9.03 -8.90 5.96
CA GLN A 147 -8.98 -8.07 7.16
C GLN A 147 -7.99 -6.91 7.02
N ASP A 148 -6.80 -7.16 6.45
CA ASP A 148 -5.86 -6.08 6.16
C ASP A 148 -6.43 -5.08 5.16
N MET A 149 -7.13 -5.57 4.10
CA MET A 149 -7.81 -4.70 3.13
C MET A 149 -8.80 -3.76 3.83
N TYR A 150 -9.50 -4.24 4.85
CA TYR A 150 -10.41 -3.44 5.66
C TYR A 150 -9.66 -2.48 6.58
N ASP A 151 -8.77 -2.98 7.44
CA ASP A 151 -8.10 -2.21 8.50
C ASP A 151 -7.13 -1.16 7.92
N PHE A 152 -6.51 -1.42 6.74
CA PHE A 152 -5.57 -0.50 6.12
C PHE A 152 -6.22 0.74 5.50
N VAL A 153 -7.52 0.77 5.28
CA VAL A 153 -8.21 2.01 4.89
C VAL A 153 -8.20 3.00 6.05
N ASP A 154 -8.51 2.55 7.26
CA ASP A 154 -8.50 3.41 8.45
C ASP A 154 -7.08 3.89 8.77
N TRP A 155 -6.15 2.97 8.90
CA TRP A 155 -4.74 3.29 9.11
C TRP A 155 -4.16 4.12 7.95
N GLY A 156 -4.60 3.82 6.73
CA GLY A 156 -4.26 4.57 5.52
C GLY A 156 -4.75 6.02 5.55
N PHE A 157 -5.73 6.40 6.37
CA PHE A 157 -6.13 7.78 6.58
C PHE A 157 -5.48 8.43 7.81
N ASP A 158 -5.12 7.67 8.82
CA ASP A 158 -4.38 8.22 9.97
C ASP A 158 -2.99 8.70 9.57
N LEU A 159 -2.25 7.91 8.79
CA LEU A 159 -0.90 8.22 8.33
C LEU A 159 -0.81 9.48 7.45
N PRO A 160 -1.62 9.63 6.39
CA PRO A 160 -1.53 10.79 5.51
C PRO A 160 -1.91 12.08 6.20
N PHE A 161 -2.85 12.09 7.12
CA PHE A 161 -3.17 13.29 7.89
C PHE A 161 -2.07 13.64 8.89
N LYS A 162 -1.42 12.63 9.50
CA LYS A 162 -0.28 12.81 10.40
C LYS A 162 0.93 13.40 9.69
N TYR A 163 1.25 12.92 8.49
CA TYR A 163 2.49 13.26 7.78
C TYR A 163 2.28 14.18 6.57
N ARG A 164 1.04 14.46 6.19
CA ARG A 164 0.71 15.20 4.97
C ARG A 164 1.42 14.60 3.74
N THR A 165 1.10 13.34 3.44
CA THR A 165 1.69 12.58 2.34
C THR A 165 0.67 11.57 1.79
N PRO A 166 0.69 11.21 0.50
CA PRO A 166 -0.14 10.14 -0.02
C PRO A 166 0.20 8.79 0.62
N VAL A 167 -0.81 7.93 0.79
CA VAL A 167 -0.65 6.53 1.16
C VAL A 167 -1.17 5.66 0.03
N ILE A 168 -0.42 4.62 -0.32
CA ILE A 168 -0.80 3.61 -1.30
C ILE A 168 -1.04 2.29 -0.56
N ILE A 169 -2.22 1.70 -0.73
CA ILE A 169 -2.51 0.32 -0.36
C ILE A 169 -2.21 -0.52 -1.61
N LEU A 170 -1.10 -1.24 -1.58
CA LEU A 170 -0.58 -2.03 -2.69
C LEU A 170 -1.00 -3.49 -2.51
N ALA A 171 -2.20 -3.81 -2.96
CA ALA A 171 -2.76 -5.17 -2.95
C ALA A 171 -2.39 -5.90 -4.25
N ASP A 172 -2.34 -7.22 -4.18
CA ASP A 172 -2.38 -8.05 -5.39
C ASP A 172 -3.81 -8.52 -5.70
N GLY A 173 -4.04 -8.96 -6.94
CA GLY A 173 -5.37 -9.35 -7.39
C GLY A 173 -5.96 -10.55 -6.64
N ILE A 174 -5.13 -11.40 -6.00
CA ILE A 174 -5.61 -12.53 -5.16
C ILE A 174 -6.26 -11.98 -3.91
N VAL A 175 -5.54 -11.14 -3.15
CA VAL A 175 -6.05 -10.55 -1.90
C VAL A 175 -7.31 -9.72 -2.17
N GLY A 176 -7.36 -9.00 -3.29
CA GLY A 176 -8.54 -8.22 -3.68
C GLY A 176 -9.78 -9.07 -3.99
N GLN A 177 -9.62 -10.27 -4.58
CA GLN A 177 -10.71 -11.14 -5.01
C GLN A 177 -11.06 -12.25 -4.02
N MET A 178 -10.16 -12.56 -3.08
CA MET A 178 -10.36 -13.62 -2.10
C MET A 178 -11.47 -13.27 -1.12
N MET A 179 -12.36 -14.24 -0.85
CA MET A 179 -13.43 -14.10 0.14
C MET A 179 -12.96 -14.57 1.51
N GLU A 180 -13.05 -13.68 2.49
CA GLU A 180 -12.70 -13.98 3.87
C GLU A 180 -13.74 -13.40 4.86
N LYS A 181 -13.73 -13.90 6.10
CA LYS A 181 -14.49 -13.31 7.19
C LYS A 181 -13.77 -12.07 7.68
N VAL A 182 -14.37 -10.92 7.47
CA VAL A 182 -13.86 -9.61 7.89
C VAL A 182 -14.63 -9.13 9.12
N GLU A 183 -13.90 -8.78 10.16
CA GLU A 183 -14.45 -8.17 11.38
C GLU A 183 -14.61 -6.68 11.18
N LEU A 184 -15.86 -6.19 11.29
CA LEU A 184 -16.15 -4.77 11.14
C LEU A 184 -15.74 -4.00 12.41
N ARG A 185 -15.02 -2.88 12.22
CA ARG A 185 -14.69 -1.95 13.32
C ARG A 185 -15.86 -0.98 13.56
N PRO A 186 -15.91 -0.35 14.74
CA PRO A 186 -16.90 0.69 15.01
C PRO A 186 -16.89 1.80 13.95
N GLU A 187 -18.07 2.35 13.65
CA GLU A 187 -18.19 3.44 12.70
C GLU A 187 -17.58 4.74 13.23
N LYS A 188 -16.87 5.44 12.36
CA LYS A 188 -16.36 6.78 12.61
C LYS A 188 -17.15 7.77 11.75
N PRO A 189 -17.72 8.85 12.33
CA PRO A 189 -18.41 9.85 11.53
C PRO A 189 -17.43 10.62 10.65
N ARG A 190 -17.95 11.27 9.62
CA ARG A 190 -17.19 12.23 8.82
C ARG A 190 -16.81 13.43 9.68
N MET A 191 -15.63 14.00 9.44
CA MET A 191 -15.21 15.21 10.12
C MET A 191 -16.15 16.38 9.81
N THR A 192 -16.53 17.10 10.84
CA THR A 192 -17.25 18.36 10.72
C THR A 192 -16.34 19.46 10.16
N LYS A 193 -16.92 20.58 9.75
CA LYS A 193 -16.14 21.72 9.28
C LYS A 193 -15.20 22.26 10.37
N GLU A 194 -15.67 22.27 11.58
CA GLU A 194 -14.93 22.72 12.78
C GLU A 194 -13.73 21.82 13.07
N GLU A 195 -13.90 20.49 12.99
CA GLU A 195 -12.81 19.53 13.14
C GLU A 195 -11.78 19.66 12.01
N ILE A 196 -12.22 19.88 10.77
CA ILE A 196 -11.29 20.13 9.64
C ILE A 196 -10.48 21.41 9.86
N LEU A 197 -11.10 22.48 10.35
CA LEU A 197 -10.39 23.72 10.65
C LEU A 197 -9.31 23.53 11.74
N GLN A 198 -9.53 22.61 12.67
CA GLN A 198 -8.57 22.29 13.76
C GLN A 198 -7.47 21.32 13.28
N THR A 199 -7.83 20.27 12.57
CA THR A 199 -6.91 19.19 12.16
C THR A 199 -6.17 19.47 10.86
N ALA A 200 -6.76 20.25 9.97
CA ALA A 200 -6.21 20.63 8.66
C ALA A 200 -6.20 22.15 8.46
N PRO A 201 -5.47 22.93 9.30
CA PRO A 201 -5.44 24.40 9.21
C PRO A 201 -4.88 24.92 7.88
N TRP A 202 -4.20 24.08 7.13
CA TRP A 202 -3.66 24.33 5.79
C TRP A 202 -4.72 24.22 4.68
N ALA A 203 -5.90 23.63 4.96
CA ALA A 203 -6.91 23.33 3.94
C ALA A 203 -7.58 24.60 3.37
N THR A 204 -8.02 24.49 2.11
CA THR A 204 -8.71 25.58 1.39
C THR A 204 -10.19 25.70 1.80
N THR A 205 -10.43 26.01 3.07
CA THR A 205 -11.78 26.13 3.67
C THR A 205 -12.38 27.54 3.56
N GLY A 206 -11.79 28.40 2.75
CA GLY A 206 -12.18 29.81 2.57
C GLY A 206 -11.43 30.76 3.51
N LYS A 207 -11.63 32.06 3.30
CA LYS A 207 -11.11 33.12 4.16
C LYS A 207 -12.01 33.29 5.39
N THR A 208 -11.40 33.44 6.56
CA THR A 208 -12.08 33.86 7.78
C THR A 208 -11.56 35.22 8.24
N ALA A 209 -12.18 35.87 9.22
CA ALA A 209 -11.76 37.17 9.71
C ALA A 209 -10.37 37.17 10.36
N ASP A 210 -10.00 36.02 10.91
CA ASP A 210 -8.79 35.78 11.71
C ASP A 210 -7.61 35.16 10.93
N ARG A 211 -7.81 34.77 9.67
CA ARG A 211 -6.74 34.22 8.83
C ARG A 211 -6.86 34.58 7.34
N PRO A 212 -5.72 34.66 6.58
CA PRO A 212 -5.72 34.81 5.14
C PRO A 212 -6.24 33.53 4.43
N TYR A 213 -6.35 33.58 3.10
CA TYR A 213 -6.58 32.42 2.26
C TYR A 213 -5.39 31.45 2.37
N ASN A 214 -5.69 30.16 2.45
CA ASN A 214 -4.70 29.14 2.17
C ASN A 214 -4.58 28.93 0.66
N ILE A 215 -3.35 28.75 0.21
CA ILE A 215 -3.01 28.43 -1.18
C ILE A 215 -2.37 27.05 -1.19
N ILE A 216 -2.94 26.13 -1.96
CA ILE A 216 -2.37 24.81 -2.20
C ILE A 216 -1.75 24.80 -3.59
N THR A 217 -0.45 24.59 -3.65
CA THR A 217 0.31 24.54 -4.89
C THR A 217 1.58 23.70 -4.68
N SER A 218 2.05 23.07 -5.74
CA SER A 218 3.35 22.40 -5.81
C SER A 218 4.35 23.19 -6.68
N LEU A 219 3.94 24.38 -7.19
CA LEU A 219 4.80 25.20 -8.02
C LEU A 219 5.77 26.02 -7.18
N ALA A 220 7.07 25.89 -7.45
CA ALA A 220 8.12 26.75 -6.96
C ALA A 220 8.97 27.21 -8.15
N LEU A 221 8.99 28.51 -8.44
CA LEU A 221 9.76 29.05 -9.57
C LEU A 221 11.24 29.24 -9.24
N GLU A 222 11.55 29.47 -7.97
CA GLU A 222 12.92 29.68 -7.50
C GLU A 222 13.54 28.35 -7.07
N SER A 223 14.71 28.01 -7.63
CA SER A 223 15.42 26.74 -7.35
C SER A 223 15.72 26.56 -5.86
N ASP A 224 16.13 27.62 -5.16
CA ASP A 224 16.41 27.56 -3.72
C ASP A 224 15.14 27.28 -2.88
N VAL A 225 13.97 27.71 -3.35
CA VAL A 225 12.69 27.41 -2.69
C VAL A 225 12.38 25.93 -2.84
N GLN A 226 12.53 25.38 -4.05
CA GLN A 226 12.33 23.97 -4.32
C GLN A 226 13.33 23.10 -3.57
N GLU A 227 14.61 23.46 -3.51
CA GLU A 227 15.63 22.71 -2.76
C GLU A 227 15.30 22.66 -1.26
N ARG A 228 14.93 23.78 -0.66
CA ARG A 228 14.52 23.79 0.76
C ARG A 228 13.31 22.91 1.01
N PHE A 229 12.33 22.92 0.08
CA PHE A 229 11.17 22.06 0.19
C PHE A 229 11.54 20.56 0.11
N ASN A 230 12.41 20.18 -0.84
CA ASN A 230 12.87 18.78 -0.96
C ASN A 230 13.64 18.32 0.30
N LYS A 231 14.47 19.20 0.89
CA LYS A 231 15.13 18.93 2.19
C LYS A 231 14.12 18.71 3.33
N LYS A 232 13.03 19.50 3.36
CA LYS A 232 11.92 19.30 4.30
C LYS A 232 11.24 17.94 4.09
N LEU A 233 10.96 17.57 2.83
CA LEU A 233 10.40 16.26 2.50
C LEU A 233 11.33 15.12 2.94
N ALA A 234 12.62 15.21 2.65
CA ALA A 234 13.61 14.23 3.08
C ALA A 234 13.60 14.04 4.60
N SER A 235 13.60 15.13 5.38
CA SER A 235 13.51 15.07 6.84
C SER A 235 12.21 14.39 7.32
N LYS A 236 11.09 14.68 6.67
CA LYS A 236 9.81 14.02 6.95
C LYS A 236 9.88 12.51 6.71
N TYR A 237 10.49 12.09 5.60
CA TYR A 237 10.63 10.67 5.28
C TYR A 237 11.55 9.92 6.25
N GLU A 238 12.58 10.56 6.80
CA GLU A 238 13.37 9.95 7.88
C GLU A 238 12.51 9.68 9.13
N VAL A 239 11.67 10.65 9.54
CA VAL A 239 10.73 10.45 10.65
C VAL A 239 9.76 9.30 10.37
N ILE A 240 9.26 9.17 9.13
CA ILE A 240 8.40 8.05 8.72
C ILE A 240 9.18 6.72 8.79
N ARG A 241 10.43 6.67 8.30
CA ARG A 241 11.29 5.48 8.36
C ARG A 241 11.60 5.02 9.78
N GLU A 242 11.63 5.93 10.73
CA GLU A 242 11.88 5.60 12.13
C GLU A 242 10.64 5.10 12.87
N ASN A 243 9.45 5.63 12.54
CA ASN A 243 8.27 5.46 13.36
C ASN A 243 7.17 4.57 12.75
N GLU A 244 7.15 4.37 11.43
CA GLU A 244 6.01 3.74 10.75
C GLU A 244 6.34 2.40 10.08
N VAL A 245 7.52 1.84 10.36
CA VAL A 245 7.87 0.49 9.88
C VAL A 245 7.00 -0.54 10.59
N LYS A 246 6.30 -1.37 9.80
CA LYS A 246 5.57 -2.55 10.30
C LYS A 246 5.91 -3.79 9.49
N TYR A 247 6.06 -4.88 10.19
CA TYR A 247 6.29 -6.22 9.64
C TYR A 247 5.68 -7.27 10.57
N GLU A 248 5.52 -8.46 10.07
CA GLU A 248 5.12 -9.66 10.81
C GLU A 248 6.17 -10.72 10.62
N GLU A 249 6.36 -11.54 11.65
CA GLU A 249 7.27 -12.67 11.63
C GLU A 249 6.50 -13.96 11.90
N TYR A 250 6.75 -14.96 11.09
CA TYR A 250 6.20 -16.30 11.26
C TYR A 250 7.34 -17.28 11.46
N GLN A 251 7.39 -17.91 12.65
CA GLN A 251 8.41 -18.87 13.06
C GLN A 251 9.86 -18.37 12.80
N ALA A 252 10.14 -17.08 12.97
CA ALA A 252 11.45 -16.49 12.66
C ALA A 252 12.44 -16.53 13.83
N GLU A 253 12.00 -16.79 15.07
CA GLU A 253 12.83 -16.68 16.28
C GLU A 253 14.02 -17.66 16.29
N ASP A 254 13.84 -18.90 15.82
CA ASP A 254 14.85 -19.96 15.75
C ASP A 254 15.22 -20.34 14.31
N ALA A 255 14.86 -19.49 13.34
CA ALA A 255 15.05 -19.75 11.93
C ALA A 255 16.53 -19.74 11.55
N GLU A 256 16.95 -20.78 10.81
CA GLU A 256 18.24 -20.87 10.13
C GLU A 256 18.17 -20.37 8.69
N TYR A 257 16.97 -20.27 8.13
CA TYR A 257 16.66 -19.78 6.79
C TYR A 257 15.44 -18.89 6.86
N LEU A 258 15.44 -17.79 6.13
CA LEU A 258 14.35 -16.81 6.20
C LEU A 258 13.79 -16.50 4.81
N PHE A 259 12.49 -16.66 4.66
CA PHE A 259 11.77 -16.10 3.54
C PHE A 259 11.42 -14.63 3.80
N VAL A 260 11.38 -13.83 2.73
CA VAL A 260 10.86 -12.47 2.75
C VAL A 260 9.82 -12.35 1.65
N ALA A 261 8.56 -12.10 2.01
CA ALA A 261 7.46 -12.05 1.06
C ALA A 261 6.35 -11.12 1.55
N PHE A 262 5.60 -10.49 0.63
CA PHE A 262 4.47 -9.62 0.95
C PHE A 262 3.19 -10.08 0.22
N GLY A 263 2.04 -9.54 0.61
CA GLY A 263 0.76 -9.83 -0.02
C GLY A 263 0.42 -11.32 -0.02
N CYS A 264 -0.17 -11.83 -1.10
CA CYS A 264 -0.51 -13.25 -1.21
C CYS A 264 0.72 -14.16 -1.16
N SER A 265 1.89 -13.69 -1.59
CA SER A 265 3.14 -14.46 -1.54
C SER A 265 3.53 -14.81 -0.11
N SER A 266 3.31 -13.92 0.87
CA SER A 266 3.59 -14.22 2.28
C SER A 266 2.74 -15.36 2.82
N ARG A 267 1.46 -15.42 2.44
CA ARG A 267 0.55 -16.51 2.86
C ARG A 267 0.97 -17.87 2.30
N ILE A 268 1.44 -17.89 1.05
CA ILE A 268 1.96 -19.12 0.47
C ILE A 268 3.25 -19.54 1.19
N CYS A 269 4.10 -18.57 1.54
CA CYS A 269 5.32 -18.84 2.29
C CYS A 269 5.08 -19.36 3.71
N GLU A 270 3.97 -19.03 4.38
CA GLU A 270 3.61 -19.66 5.65
C GLU A 270 3.47 -21.19 5.51
N ALA A 271 2.76 -21.67 4.48
CA ALA A 271 2.64 -23.09 4.18
C ALA A 271 3.99 -23.72 3.81
N VAL A 272 4.86 -22.99 3.10
CA VAL A 272 6.24 -23.43 2.78
C VAL A 272 7.07 -23.60 4.04
N VAL A 273 6.98 -22.65 4.98
CA VAL A 273 7.68 -22.71 6.27
C VAL A 273 7.23 -23.94 7.06
N ASP A 274 5.92 -24.19 7.14
CA ASP A 274 5.39 -25.36 7.84
C ASP A 274 5.89 -26.66 7.21
N GLN A 275 5.82 -26.80 5.89
CA GLN A 275 6.30 -27.98 5.16
C GLN A 275 7.81 -28.23 5.39
N LEU A 276 8.64 -27.19 5.30
CA LEU A 276 10.08 -27.31 5.56
C LEU A 276 10.37 -27.70 7.01
N ARG A 277 9.60 -27.18 7.97
CA ARG A 277 9.77 -27.53 9.37
C ARG A 277 9.35 -28.97 9.69
N GLU A 278 8.33 -29.50 9.01
CA GLU A 278 7.98 -30.92 9.08
C GLU A 278 9.12 -31.81 8.59
N GLU A 279 9.94 -31.33 7.63
CA GLU A 279 11.15 -31.99 7.17
C GLU A 279 12.40 -31.74 8.06
N GLY A 280 12.25 -30.99 9.15
CA GLY A 280 13.32 -30.68 10.10
C GLY A 280 14.20 -29.49 9.71
N VAL A 281 13.80 -28.71 8.69
CA VAL A 281 14.49 -27.49 8.26
C VAL A 281 13.91 -26.29 9.00
N LYS A 282 14.72 -25.57 9.77
CA LYS A 282 14.30 -24.39 10.53
C LYS A 282 14.13 -23.18 9.61
N ALA A 283 13.04 -23.16 8.86
CA ALA A 283 12.64 -22.02 8.04
C ALA A 283 11.77 -21.05 8.86
N GLY A 284 11.77 -19.79 8.48
CA GLY A 284 10.90 -18.74 8.99
C GLY A 284 10.54 -17.76 7.89
N LEU A 285 9.60 -16.83 8.18
CA LEU A 285 9.16 -15.80 7.25
C LEU A 285 9.16 -14.43 7.95
N LEU A 286 9.64 -13.41 7.24
CA LEU A 286 9.36 -12.01 7.53
C LEU A 286 8.45 -11.45 6.43
N ARG A 287 7.28 -10.98 6.81
CA ARG A 287 6.34 -10.27 5.95
C ARG A 287 6.46 -8.76 6.18
N PRO A 288 7.00 -7.98 5.24
CA PRO A 288 6.84 -6.54 5.28
C PRO A 288 5.35 -6.17 5.16
N VAL A 289 4.81 -5.48 6.14
CA VAL A 289 3.46 -4.88 6.10
C VAL A 289 3.54 -3.49 5.48
N THR A 290 4.61 -2.75 5.79
CA THR A 290 4.98 -1.53 5.07
C THR A 290 6.10 -1.85 4.07
N LEU A 291 5.92 -1.44 2.81
CA LEU A 291 6.97 -1.52 1.78
C LEU A 291 7.73 -0.21 1.67
N PHE A 292 7.11 0.91 1.99
CA PHE A 292 7.74 2.15 2.39
C PHE A 292 7.01 2.71 3.61
N PRO A 293 7.70 2.85 4.73
CA PRO A 293 9.11 2.50 5.00
C PRO A 293 9.34 0.98 5.06
N PHE A 294 10.48 0.53 4.51
CA PHE A 294 10.85 -0.89 4.46
C PHE A 294 11.53 -1.33 5.78
N PRO A 295 11.34 -2.58 6.26
CA PRO A 295 11.89 -3.06 7.54
C PRO A 295 13.39 -3.37 7.48
N THR A 296 14.20 -2.45 6.94
CA THR A 296 15.62 -2.60 6.69
C THR A 296 16.40 -2.97 7.95
N LYS A 297 16.11 -2.34 9.09
CA LYS A 297 16.80 -2.61 10.36
C LYS A 297 16.58 -4.06 10.80
N ARG A 298 15.33 -4.52 10.74
CA ARG A 298 15.00 -5.89 11.18
C ARG A 298 15.57 -6.96 10.26
N ILE A 299 15.49 -6.75 8.95
CA ILE A 299 16.11 -7.67 7.97
C ILE A 299 17.64 -7.75 8.19
N LYS A 300 18.29 -6.63 8.44
CA LYS A 300 19.73 -6.59 8.77
C LYS A 300 20.05 -7.39 10.04
N GLU A 301 19.26 -7.25 11.09
CA GLU A 301 19.43 -8.03 12.33
C GLU A 301 19.32 -9.53 12.06
N LEU A 302 18.24 -9.96 11.40
CA LEU A 302 17.98 -11.35 11.06
C LEU A 302 19.06 -11.91 10.12
N SER A 303 19.62 -11.11 9.21
CA SER A 303 20.65 -11.57 8.27
C SER A 303 21.93 -12.05 8.94
N SER A 304 22.21 -11.63 10.18
CA SER A 304 23.33 -12.11 10.96
C SER A 304 23.06 -13.41 11.71
N GLN A 305 21.80 -13.88 11.74
CA GLN A 305 21.35 -15.06 12.48
C GLN A 305 21.06 -16.24 11.56
N VAL A 306 20.73 -15.98 10.28
CA VAL A 306 20.31 -16.98 9.32
C VAL A 306 21.45 -17.35 8.34
N LYS A 307 21.40 -18.58 7.81
CA LYS A 307 22.33 -19.05 6.78
C LYS A 307 22.09 -18.38 5.42
N SER A 308 20.84 -18.11 5.11
CA SER A 308 20.44 -17.42 3.89
C SER A 308 19.04 -16.81 4.02
N MET A 309 18.73 -15.86 3.13
CA MET A 309 17.38 -15.34 2.92
C MET A 309 16.91 -15.63 1.50
N MET A 310 15.60 -15.72 1.28
CA MET A 310 15.01 -15.89 -0.05
C MET A 310 13.78 -14.99 -0.21
N SER A 311 13.81 -14.10 -1.21
CA SER A 311 12.64 -13.28 -1.57
C SER A 311 11.72 -14.03 -2.51
N ILE A 312 10.41 -14.02 -2.21
CA ILE A 312 9.38 -14.67 -3.01
C ILE A 312 8.38 -13.62 -3.49
N GLU A 313 8.26 -13.48 -4.82
CA GLU A 313 7.49 -12.38 -5.42
C GLU A 313 6.75 -12.84 -6.70
N LEU A 314 5.60 -12.22 -7.00
CA LEU A 314 4.91 -12.41 -8.29
C LEU A 314 5.39 -11.37 -9.33
N ASN A 315 6.71 -11.34 -9.55
CA ASN A 315 7.39 -10.46 -10.52
C ASN A 315 8.78 -11.03 -10.88
N LEU A 316 9.62 -10.24 -11.55
CA LEU A 316 10.99 -10.60 -11.96
C LEU A 316 12.07 -10.24 -10.91
N GLY A 317 11.69 -9.92 -9.68
CA GLY A 317 12.59 -9.49 -8.60
C GLY A 317 12.66 -7.98 -8.49
N GLN A 318 11.83 -7.43 -7.61
CA GLN A 318 11.79 -6.00 -7.31
C GLN A 318 12.04 -5.73 -5.82
N MET A 319 11.29 -6.36 -4.92
CA MET A 319 11.54 -6.24 -3.47
C MET A 319 12.88 -6.86 -3.07
N VAL A 320 13.33 -7.89 -3.77
CA VAL A 320 14.62 -8.55 -3.51
C VAL A 320 15.79 -7.57 -3.52
N ASP A 321 15.71 -6.47 -4.26
CA ASP A 321 16.76 -5.44 -4.27
C ASP A 321 16.81 -4.69 -2.93
N ASP A 322 15.66 -4.41 -2.31
CA ASP A 322 15.62 -3.83 -0.96
C ASP A 322 16.08 -4.84 0.11
N VAL A 323 15.75 -6.12 -0.06
CA VAL A 323 16.26 -7.19 0.81
C VAL A 323 17.78 -7.27 0.72
N ARG A 324 18.35 -7.30 -0.50
CA ARG A 324 19.81 -7.32 -0.72
C ARG A 324 20.50 -6.09 -0.14
N LEU A 325 19.90 -4.92 -0.32
CA LEU A 325 20.40 -3.67 0.25
C LEU A 325 20.40 -3.72 1.79
N ALA A 326 19.33 -4.23 2.39
CA ALA A 326 19.22 -4.37 3.84
C ALA A 326 20.22 -5.38 4.42
N VAL A 327 20.37 -6.53 3.77
CA VAL A 327 21.32 -7.60 4.14
C VAL A 327 22.77 -7.14 3.97
N ASN A 328 23.06 -6.35 2.95
CA ASN A 328 24.40 -5.78 2.66
C ASN A 328 25.53 -6.82 2.72
N GLY A 329 25.29 -8.01 2.16
CA GLY A 329 26.28 -9.08 2.05
C GLY A 329 26.49 -9.94 3.32
N ALA A 330 25.71 -9.74 4.39
CA ALA A 330 25.82 -10.51 5.63
C ALA A 330 25.46 -12.00 5.45
N CYS A 331 24.54 -12.31 4.55
CA CYS A 331 24.22 -13.69 4.14
C CYS A 331 23.83 -13.73 2.65
N PRO A 332 23.82 -14.92 2.01
CA PRO A 332 23.30 -15.09 0.66
C PRO A 332 21.80 -14.73 0.57
N VAL A 333 21.41 -14.04 -0.53
CA VAL A 333 20.02 -13.68 -0.81
C VAL A 333 19.60 -14.30 -2.14
N GLY A 334 18.73 -15.32 -2.07
CA GLY A 334 18.07 -15.95 -3.20
C GLY A 334 16.81 -15.20 -3.62
N PHE A 335 16.31 -15.56 -4.78
CA PHE A 335 15.06 -15.05 -5.34
C PHE A 335 14.34 -16.15 -6.09
N TYR A 336 13.02 -16.23 -5.92
CA TYR A 336 12.15 -17.00 -6.79
C TYR A 336 10.88 -16.21 -7.09
N GLY A 337 10.43 -16.21 -8.34
CA GLY A 337 9.25 -15.47 -8.77
C GLY A 337 8.54 -16.05 -9.99
N ARG A 338 7.24 -15.79 -10.07
CA ARG A 338 6.39 -16.07 -11.23
C ARG A 338 5.85 -14.76 -11.80
N GLN A 339 5.58 -14.73 -13.09
CA GLN A 339 5.21 -13.53 -13.84
C GLN A 339 3.96 -13.76 -14.68
N GLY A 340 3.39 -12.66 -15.21
CA GLY A 340 2.29 -12.70 -16.18
C GLY A 340 0.98 -13.28 -15.63
N GLY A 341 0.78 -13.25 -14.30
CA GLY A 341 -0.41 -13.80 -13.66
C GLY A 341 -0.32 -15.26 -13.26
N ASN A 342 0.83 -15.92 -13.49
CA ASN A 342 1.09 -17.25 -12.94
C ASN A 342 1.43 -17.16 -11.46
N ILE A 343 0.90 -18.13 -10.71
CA ILE A 343 1.11 -18.25 -9.28
C ILE A 343 1.93 -19.53 -9.05
N TYR A 344 2.84 -19.49 -8.09
CA TYR A 344 3.59 -20.69 -7.66
C TYR A 344 2.79 -21.50 -6.64
N THR A 345 3.08 -22.80 -6.60
CA THR A 345 2.65 -23.67 -5.51
C THR A 345 3.67 -23.67 -4.36
N PRO A 346 3.30 -24.07 -3.14
CA PRO A 346 4.27 -24.27 -2.07
C PRO A 346 5.41 -25.22 -2.47
N ASP A 347 5.11 -26.32 -3.16
CA ASP A 347 6.12 -27.30 -3.60
C ASP A 347 7.17 -26.70 -4.53
N GLU A 348 6.77 -25.86 -5.50
CA GLU A 348 7.71 -25.15 -6.38
C GLU A 348 8.68 -24.27 -5.58
N ILE A 349 8.18 -23.58 -4.54
CA ILE A 349 9.04 -22.74 -3.68
C ILE A 349 9.98 -23.61 -2.85
N VAL A 350 9.51 -24.73 -2.29
CA VAL A 350 10.32 -25.69 -1.52
C VAL A 350 11.45 -26.24 -2.40
N GLU A 351 11.14 -26.64 -3.64
CA GLU A 351 12.13 -27.15 -4.58
C GLU A 351 13.23 -26.12 -4.88
N GLU A 352 12.85 -24.89 -5.25
CA GLU A 352 13.80 -23.83 -5.54
C GLU A 352 14.60 -23.38 -4.30
N PHE A 353 13.98 -23.38 -3.12
CA PHE A 353 14.66 -23.13 -1.85
C PHE A 353 15.72 -24.20 -1.55
N LYS A 354 15.37 -25.49 -1.68
CA LYS A 354 16.32 -26.60 -1.47
C LYS A 354 17.48 -26.52 -2.46
N LYS A 355 17.21 -26.26 -3.72
CA LYS A 355 18.21 -26.07 -4.77
C LYS A 355 19.17 -24.91 -4.43
N PHE A 356 18.64 -23.75 -4.04
CA PHE A 356 19.44 -22.58 -3.67
C PHE A 356 20.36 -22.87 -2.47
N ASN A 357 19.89 -23.63 -1.47
CA ASN A 357 20.61 -23.94 -0.25
C ASN A 357 21.39 -25.25 -0.28
N ASN A 358 21.43 -25.96 -1.43
CA ASN A 358 22.04 -27.28 -1.57
C ASN A 358 21.52 -28.32 -0.54
N LEU A 359 20.23 -28.25 -0.20
CA LEU A 359 19.53 -29.20 0.66
C LEU A 359 18.98 -30.36 -0.17
N LYS A 360 18.84 -31.56 0.47
CA LYS A 360 18.27 -32.75 -0.19
C LYS A 360 16.76 -32.81 -0.04
#